data_d430819a19f0f826ddc04c976f963fa5
#
_entry.id   d430819a19f0f826ddc04c976f963fa5
#
_cell.length_a   1.000
_cell.length_b   1.000
_cell.length_c   1.000
_cell.angle_alpha   90.00
_cell.angle_beta   90.00
_cell.angle_gamma   90.00
#
_symmetry.space_group_name_H-M   'P 1'
#
loop_
_entity.id
_entity.type
_entity.pdbx_description
1 polymer ?
#
loop_
_entity_poly.entity_id
_entity_poly.type
_entity_poly.pdbx_seq_one_letter_code
_entity_poly.pdbx_strand_id
1 'polypeptide(L)'
;LYNYKNRYLLNASFRRDGSSVFYKTGNTWDNFYSFGAGWVMTEEKFMQNQNVINFLKLKGSWGVLGSQNTGSSYPAYATIVSSGSAVFGDNIIAGKGPNKLISPTLGWERNYSWEVGFDMHMFNDRLQLSPVYYNKTTKDMLTSIPGIAGTVPGLQNVGEIRNRGFELSASWNDKIGEDWRYGLGANLSTIDNKVLSLVNKDYNIISGPSRVSEGYPIGYFYGYKVEGVYQNEDDIRFSPINSVGSVTPGDLKFADVDGNGKITDNDRTMIGNPTPDFTYGFNVNLGWKNLDLTVDMMGVYGNEIYRNWGSSSYAQLNYRTEQLNRWHGEGTS
;
A
#
# COMPACT_ATOMS: atom_id res chain seq x y z
N LEU A 1 -27.81 9.46 14.79
CA LEU A 1 -28.13 10.12 13.54
C LEU A 1 -29.09 11.28 13.81
N TYR A 2 -28.77 12.47 13.33
CA TYR A 2 -29.59 13.67 13.41
C TYR A 2 -29.78 14.25 12.01
N ASN A 3 -31.04 14.55 11.67
CA ASN A 3 -31.41 15.17 10.40
C ASN A 3 -32.27 16.40 10.71
N TYR A 4 -31.79 17.57 10.33
CA TYR A 4 -32.55 18.81 10.46
C TYR A 4 -32.98 19.31 9.09
N LYS A 5 -34.29 19.23 8.84
CA LYS A 5 -34.96 19.71 7.61
C LYS A 5 -34.38 19.13 6.31
N ASN A 6 -33.88 17.91 6.33
CA ASN A 6 -33.14 17.26 5.22
C ASN A 6 -31.95 18.08 4.70
N ARG A 7 -31.49 19.08 5.45
CA ARG A 7 -30.46 20.04 5.07
C ARG A 7 -29.16 19.78 5.79
N TYR A 8 -29.21 19.57 7.09
CA TYR A 8 -28.04 19.30 7.93
C TYR A 8 -28.15 17.89 8.50
N LEU A 9 -27.18 17.08 8.13
CA LEU A 9 -27.11 15.66 8.51
C LEU A 9 -25.89 15.47 9.42
N LEU A 10 -26.12 14.91 10.60
CA LEU A 10 -25.05 14.60 11.54
C LEU A 10 -25.18 13.13 11.96
N ASN A 11 -24.06 12.44 12.00
CA ASN A 11 -23.97 11.14 12.61
C ASN A 11 -22.82 11.10 13.61
N ALA A 12 -23.01 10.36 14.69
CA ALA A 12 -21.98 10.04 15.64
C ALA A 12 -22.14 8.59 16.07
N SER A 13 -21.03 7.90 16.19
CA SER A 13 -20.97 6.53 16.68
C SER A 13 -19.90 6.40 17.73
N PHE A 14 -20.19 5.64 18.77
CA PHE A 14 -19.24 5.22 19.80
C PHE A 14 -19.36 3.73 19.99
N ARG A 15 -18.21 3.05 20.03
CA ARG A 15 -18.14 1.61 20.27
C ARG A 15 -16.99 1.31 21.22
N ARG A 16 -17.21 0.42 22.14
CA ARG A 16 -16.18 -0.14 22.99
C ARG A 16 -16.07 -1.63 22.70
N ASP A 17 -14.91 -2.03 22.18
CA ASP A 17 -14.66 -3.42 21.81
C ASP A 17 -13.66 -4.06 22.77
N GLY A 18 -13.81 -5.35 22.99
CA GLY A 18 -12.91 -6.15 23.79
C GLY A 18 -12.34 -7.34 23.04
N SER A 19 -11.07 -7.63 23.23
CA SER A 19 -10.40 -8.78 22.66
C SER A 19 -9.60 -9.54 23.68
N SER A 20 -9.82 -10.85 23.78
CA SER A 20 -9.03 -11.76 24.63
C SER A 20 -7.59 -11.89 24.20
N VAL A 21 -7.27 -11.55 22.95
CA VAL A 21 -5.91 -11.55 22.37
C VAL A 21 -4.98 -10.67 23.21
N PHE A 22 -5.50 -9.54 23.74
CA PHE A 22 -4.73 -8.57 24.54
C PHE A 22 -4.98 -8.67 26.05
N TYR A 23 -5.62 -9.75 26.51
CA TYR A 23 -5.93 -9.92 27.95
C TYR A 23 -4.69 -9.88 28.83
N LYS A 24 -3.61 -10.58 28.42
CA LYS A 24 -2.36 -10.68 29.19
C LYS A 24 -1.64 -9.35 29.38
N THR A 25 -1.79 -8.44 28.42
CA THR A 25 -1.13 -7.11 28.44
C THR A 25 -1.99 -6.03 29.09
N GLY A 26 -3.22 -6.34 29.48
CA GLY A 26 -4.16 -5.37 30.08
C GLY A 26 -4.87 -4.49 29.06
N ASN A 27 -4.57 -4.61 27.76
CA ASN A 27 -5.14 -3.80 26.68
C ASN A 27 -6.37 -4.45 26.03
N THR A 28 -7.13 -5.23 26.80
CA THR A 28 -8.30 -5.98 26.34
C THR A 28 -9.33 -5.09 25.68
N TRP A 29 -9.61 -3.92 26.24
CA TRP A 29 -10.67 -3.02 25.81
C TRP A 29 -10.11 -1.77 25.15
N ASP A 30 -10.74 -1.36 24.02
CA ASP A 30 -10.46 -0.07 23.39
C ASP A 30 -11.74 0.63 22.93
N ASN A 31 -11.68 1.95 22.73
CA ASN A 31 -12.82 2.78 22.37
C ASN A 31 -12.64 3.34 20.97
N PHE A 32 -13.69 3.21 20.17
CA PHE A 32 -13.74 3.66 18.78
C PHE A 32 -14.90 4.61 18.58
N TYR A 33 -14.65 5.69 17.90
CA TYR A 33 -15.66 6.72 17.69
C TYR A 33 -15.54 7.26 16.26
N SER A 34 -16.69 7.70 15.74
CA SER A 34 -16.76 8.34 14.45
C SER A 34 -17.78 9.46 14.44
N PHE A 35 -17.51 10.48 13.64
CA PHE A 35 -18.38 11.62 13.38
C PHE A 35 -18.47 11.84 11.89
N GLY A 36 -19.67 12.12 11.41
CA GLY A 36 -19.89 12.52 10.03
C GLY A 36 -20.86 13.69 9.97
N ALA A 37 -20.64 14.57 9.02
CA ALA A 37 -21.50 15.70 8.73
C ALA A 37 -21.80 15.77 7.23
N GLY A 38 -23.03 16.14 6.92
CA GLY A 38 -23.48 16.42 5.57
C GLY A 38 -24.32 17.69 5.52
N TRP A 39 -24.09 18.47 4.47
CA TRP A 39 -24.89 19.67 4.20
C TRP A 39 -25.46 19.59 2.79
N VAL A 40 -26.79 19.46 2.71
CA VAL A 40 -27.51 19.45 1.44
C VAL A 40 -27.74 20.90 1.01
N MET A 41 -26.82 21.42 0.21
CA MET A 41 -26.81 22.84 -0.20
C MET A 41 -28.01 23.20 -1.09
N THR A 42 -28.51 22.24 -1.88
CA THR A 42 -29.69 22.48 -2.73
C THR A 42 -30.97 22.77 -1.96
N GLU A 43 -31.03 22.41 -0.68
CA GLU A 43 -32.13 22.74 0.20
C GLU A 43 -32.07 24.20 0.73
N GLU A 44 -30.96 24.90 0.44
CA GLU A 44 -30.81 26.31 0.87
C GLU A 44 -31.49 27.29 -0.09
N LYS A 45 -32.00 28.38 0.45
CA LYS A 45 -32.73 29.38 -0.32
C LYS A 45 -31.93 29.99 -1.49
N PHE A 46 -30.60 30.12 -1.33
CA PHE A 46 -29.74 30.68 -2.36
C PHE A 46 -29.55 29.74 -3.57
N MET A 47 -29.85 28.46 -3.42
CA MET A 47 -29.76 27.46 -4.49
C MET A 47 -31.10 27.25 -5.22
N GLN A 48 -32.21 27.74 -4.71
CA GLN A 48 -33.56 27.49 -5.25
C GLN A 48 -33.84 28.16 -6.62
N ASN A 49 -33.06 29.17 -6.99
CA ASN A 49 -33.30 29.96 -8.22
C ASN A 49 -32.46 29.48 -9.42
N GLN A 50 -31.87 28.27 -9.35
CA GLN A 50 -31.08 27.68 -10.41
C GLN A 50 -31.65 26.30 -10.80
N ASN A 51 -31.48 25.88 -12.07
CA ASN A 51 -32.06 24.67 -12.63
C ASN A 51 -30.98 23.68 -13.18
N VAL A 52 -29.71 23.96 -12.92
CA VAL A 52 -28.61 23.13 -13.42
C VAL A 52 -28.22 22.05 -12.43
N ILE A 53 -28.14 22.42 -11.14
CA ILE A 53 -27.76 21.52 -10.06
C ILE A 53 -29.01 21.00 -9.37
N ASN A 54 -29.33 19.73 -9.57
CA ASN A 54 -30.52 19.09 -8.96
C ASN A 54 -30.27 18.69 -7.51
N PHE A 55 -29.05 18.29 -7.22
CA PHE A 55 -28.63 17.87 -5.89
C PHE A 55 -27.16 18.25 -5.65
N LEU A 56 -26.87 18.86 -4.51
CA LEU A 56 -25.52 19.12 -4.04
C LEU A 56 -25.46 18.93 -2.54
N LYS A 57 -24.64 17.95 -2.13
CA LYS A 57 -24.39 17.65 -0.72
C LYS A 57 -22.90 17.68 -0.46
N LEU A 58 -22.43 18.56 0.40
CA LEU A 58 -21.10 18.49 0.99
C LEU A 58 -21.11 17.43 2.10
N LYS A 59 -20.04 16.66 2.19
CA LYS A 59 -19.89 15.61 3.19
C LYS A 59 -18.47 15.57 3.75
N GLY A 60 -18.37 15.26 5.03
CA GLY A 60 -17.10 15.00 5.68
C GLY A 60 -17.28 14.01 6.81
N SER A 61 -16.31 13.18 7.02
CA SER A 61 -16.29 12.23 8.13
C SER A 61 -14.90 12.14 8.75
N TRP A 62 -14.87 11.74 10.01
CA TRP A 62 -13.68 11.43 10.76
C TRP A 62 -13.99 10.28 11.72
N GLY A 63 -13.06 9.33 11.87
CA GLY A 63 -13.27 8.23 12.77
C GLY A 63 -12.01 7.42 13.06
N VAL A 64 -12.13 6.60 14.09
CA VAL A 64 -11.10 5.65 14.52
C VAL A 64 -11.67 4.25 14.52
N LEU A 65 -10.94 3.33 13.88
CA LEU A 65 -11.26 1.90 13.85
C LEU A 65 -10.08 1.12 14.46
N GLY A 66 -10.39 0.04 15.19
CA GLY A 66 -9.40 -0.86 15.76
C GLY A 66 -9.25 -2.14 14.96
N SER A 67 -8.01 -2.66 14.93
CA SER A 67 -7.70 -4.00 14.43
C SER A 67 -6.98 -4.80 15.51
N GLN A 68 -7.36 -6.07 15.64
CA GLN A 68 -6.76 -7.04 16.56
C GLN A 68 -6.01 -8.15 15.82
N ASN A 69 -5.73 -7.97 14.53
CA ASN A 69 -5.13 -9.02 13.70
C ASN A 69 -3.65 -9.19 14.03
N THR A 70 -3.36 -10.12 14.91
CA THR A 70 -1.99 -10.47 15.33
C THR A 70 -1.44 -11.71 14.62
N GLY A 71 -2.21 -12.33 13.74
CA GLY A 71 -1.86 -13.61 13.12
C GLY A 71 -1.78 -14.81 14.10
N SER A 72 -2.12 -14.60 15.37
CA SER A 72 -2.08 -15.62 16.43
C SER A 72 -3.17 -15.35 17.46
N SER A 73 -3.79 -16.40 18.00
CA SER A 73 -4.76 -16.28 19.08
C SER A 73 -4.11 -16.01 20.45
N TYR A 74 -2.80 -16.24 20.57
CA TYR A 74 -2.04 -16.08 21.82
C TYR A 74 -0.72 -15.33 21.60
N PRO A 75 -0.73 -14.10 21.08
CA PRO A 75 0.49 -13.35 20.75
C PRO A 75 1.30 -12.96 21.99
N ALA A 76 0.62 -12.74 23.11
CA ALA A 76 1.21 -12.32 24.38
C ALA A 76 1.65 -13.50 25.28
N TYR A 77 1.69 -14.71 24.76
CA TYR A 77 2.18 -15.89 25.49
C TYR A 77 3.40 -16.48 24.81
N ALA A 78 4.47 -16.73 25.58
CA ALA A 78 5.60 -17.51 25.14
C ALA A 78 5.44 -18.95 25.65
N THR A 79 5.79 -19.90 24.81
CA THR A 79 5.95 -21.30 25.22
C THR A 79 7.43 -21.60 25.41
N ILE A 80 7.73 -22.55 26.29
CA ILE A 80 9.08 -23.03 26.47
C ILE A 80 9.32 -24.13 25.44
N VAL A 81 10.33 -23.93 24.62
CA VAL A 81 10.74 -24.87 23.58
C VAL A 81 12.21 -25.28 23.77
N SER A 82 12.61 -26.38 23.16
CA SER A 82 14.03 -26.74 23.09
C SER A 82 14.77 -25.68 22.28
N SER A 83 15.74 -25.01 22.90
CA SER A 83 16.48 -23.91 22.30
C SER A 83 17.97 -24.06 22.64
N GLY A 84 18.75 -24.39 21.61
CA GLY A 84 20.19 -24.59 21.77
C GLY A 84 20.55 -25.86 22.52
N SER A 85 21.83 -26.09 22.63
CA SER A 85 22.42 -27.16 23.41
C SER A 85 23.69 -26.66 24.10
N ALA A 86 23.94 -27.13 25.30
CA ALA A 86 25.18 -26.86 26.01
C ALA A 86 25.94 -28.15 26.24
N VAL A 87 27.29 -28.10 26.21
CA VAL A 87 28.15 -29.21 26.51
C VAL A 87 28.58 -29.14 27.97
N PHE A 88 28.27 -30.16 28.75
CA PHE A 88 28.70 -30.31 30.11
C PHE A 88 29.54 -31.59 30.25
N GLY A 89 30.85 -31.44 30.33
CA GLY A 89 31.78 -32.57 30.19
C GLY A 89 31.63 -33.20 28.80
N ASP A 90 31.40 -34.48 28.76
CA ASP A 90 31.21 -35.24 27.51
C ASP A 90 29.74 -35.36 27.06
N ASN A 91 28.83 -34.67 27.72
CA ASN A 91 27.39 -34.75 27.45
C ASN A 91 26.85 -33.49 26.81
N ILE A 92 26.07 -33.65 25.76
CA ILE A 92 25.29 -32.61 25.13
C ILE A 92 23.92 -32.57 25.80
N ILE A 93 23.61 -31.48 26.48
CA ILE A 93 22.33 -31.26 27.15
C ILE A 93 21.51 -30.23 26.37
N ALA A 94 20.28 -30.63 25.99
CA ALA A 94 19.36 -29.70 25.30
C ALA A 94 18.89 -28.58 26.25
N GLY A 95 19.14 -27.37 25.85
CA GLY A 95 18.61 -26.17 26.54
C GLY A 95 17.11 -25.97 26.29
N LYS A 96 16.47 -25.27 27.18
CA LYS A 96 15.06 -24.82 27.04
C LYS A 96 14.98 -23.34 27.29
N GLY A 97 14.19 -22.66 26.46
CA GLY A 97 13.98 -21.22 26.56
C GLY A 97 12.63 -20.77 25.98
N PRO A 98 12.23 -19.51 26.20
CA PRO A 98 11.03 -18.98 25.58
C PRO A 98 11.18 -18.96 24.05
N ASN A 99 10.11 -19.34 23.34
CA ASN A 99 10.11 -19.42 21.87
C ASN A 99 10.11 -18.03 21.19
N LYS A 100 9.70 -16.97 21.91
CA LYS A 100 9.63 -15.61 21.36
C LYS A 100 9.70 -14.56 22.47
N LEU A 101 10.10 -13.35 22.12
CA LEU A 101 9.91 -12.17 22.96
C LEU A 101 8.43 -11.78 23.00
N ILE A 102 7.98 -11.30 24.15
CA ILE A 102 6.63 -10.79 24.34
C ILE A 102 6.70 -9.31 24.65
N SER A 103 5.93 -8.52 23.92
CA SER A 103 5.72 -7.12 24.29
C SER A 103 4.74 -7.02 25.46
N PRO A 104 5.12 -6.36 26.57
CA PRO A 104 4.22 -6.14 27.69
C PRO A 104 3.11 -5.13 27.37
N THR A 105 3.25 -4.35 26.29
CA THR A 105 2.34 -3.27 25.89
C THR A 105 1.53 -3.62 24.64
N LEU A 106 1.55 -4.88 24.20
CA LEU A 106 0.82 -5.30 23.01
C LEU A 106 -0.67 -4.94 23.11
N GLY A 107 -1.20 -4.29 22.09
CA GLY A 107 -2.57 -3.77 22.07
C GLY A 107 -3.14 -3.62 20.66
N TRP A 108 -4.23 -2.89 20.57
CA TRP A 108 -4.95 -2.64 19.34
C TRP A 108 -4.12 -1.79 18.38
N GLU A 109 -4.15 -2.16 17.11
CA GLU A 109 -3.77 -1.29 16.00
C GLU A 109 -4.93 -0.33 15.71
N ARG A 110 -4.66 0.96 15.49
CA ARG A 110 -5.67 2.00 15.31
C ARG A 110 -5.57 2.64 13.94
N ASN A 111 -6.70 2.68 13.26
CA ASN A 111 -6.87 3.37 11.98
C ASN A 111 -7.62 4.68 12.20
N TYR A 112 -6.93 5.79 12.02
CA TYR A 112 -7.49 7.14 12.01
C TYR A 112 -7.79 7.52 10.57
N SER A 113 -9.03 7.80 10.25
CA SER A 113 -9.43 8.20 8.92
C SER A 113 -10.25 9.47 8.94
N TRP A 114 -10.04 10.32 7.94
CA TRP A 114 -10.94 11.42 7.64
C TRP A 114 -11.08 11.57 6.13
N GLU A 115 -12.24 12.03 5.72
CA GLU A 115 -12.56 12.28 4.34
C GLU A 115 -13.42 13.53 4.20
N VAL A 116 -13.30 14.19 3.07
CA VAL A 116 -14.11 15.34 2.67
C VAL A 116 -14.42 15.25 1.19
N GLY A 117 -15.65 15.53 0.82
CA GLY A 117 -16.10 15.45 -0.56
C GLY A 117 -17.47 16.03 -0.75
N PHE A 118 -18.01 15.84 -1.93
CA PHE A 118 -19.39 16.20 -2.21
C PHE A 118 -20.05 15.20 -3.16
N ASP A 119 -21.36 15.15 -3.12
CA ASP A 119 -22.20 14.45 -4.10
C ASP A 119 -22.99 15.50 -4.87
N MET A 120 -22.91 15.49 -6.19
CA MET A 120 -23.55 16.47 -7.07
C MET A 120 -24.27 15.78 -8.22
N HIS A 121 -25.52 16.16 -8.43
CA HIS A 121 -26.31 15.76 -9.60
C HIS A 121 -26.69 17.00 -10.39
N MET A 122 -26.57 16.90 -11.70
CA MET A 122 -26.80 18.02 -12.61
C MET A 122 -27.63 17.59 -13.82
N PHE A 123 -28.25 18.56 -14.50
CA PHE A 123 -28.95 18.37 -15.78
C PHE A 123 -30.09 17.34 -15.69
N ASN A 124 -30.95 17.44 -14.68
CA ASN A 124 -32.01 16.48 -14.35
C ASN A 124 -31.45 15.06 -14.10
N ASP A 125 -30.44 14.99 -13.21
CA ASP A 125 -29.76 13.77 -12.75
C ASP A 125 -28.97 13.01 -13.86
N ARG A 126 -28.78 13.63 -15.03
CA ARG A 126 -27.99 13.02 -16.10
C ARG A 126 -26.53 12.91 -15.75
N LEU A 127 -25.94 13.95 -15.17
CA LEU A 127 -24.57 13.95 -14.66
C LEU A 127 -24.58 13.79 -13.14
N GLN A 128 -23.86 12.79 -12.67
CA GLN A 128 -23.60 12.59 -11.25
C GLN A 128 -22.08 12.58 -11.02
N LEU A 129 -21.63 13.35 -10.01
CA LEU A 129 -20.23 13.46 -9.62
C LEU A 129 -20.09 13.27 -8.12
N SER A 130 -19.11 12.47 -7.71
CA SER A 130 -18.78 12.24 -6.30
C SER A 130 -17.26 12.22 -6.09
N PRO A 131 -16.60 13.39 -6.02
CA PRO A 131 -15.21 13.49 -5.61
C PRO A 131 -15.08 13.42 -4.10
N VAL A 132 -14.04 12.71 -3.64
CA VAL A 132 -13.66 12.57 -2.23
C VAL A 132 -12.16 12.67 -2.10
N TYR A 133 -11.69 13.46 -1.15
CA TYR A 133 -10.31 13.40 -0.68
C TYR A 133 -10.28 12.70 0.67
N TYR A 134 -9.40 11.72 0.83
CA TYR A 134 -9.25 10.94 2.04
C TYR A 134 -7.82 10.95 2.58
N ASN A 135 -7.71 10.77 3.88
CA ASN A 135 -6.46 10.50 4.56
C ASN A 135 -6.70 9.47 5.67
N LYS A 136 -6.00 8.35 5.57
CA LYS A 136 -6.06 7.23 6.51
C LYS A 136 -4.67 6.98 7.08
N THR A 137 -4.54 7.06 8.40
CA THR A 137 -3.29 6.79 9.10
C THR A 137 -3.49 5.61 10.04
N THR A 138 -2.74 4.55 9.82
CA THR A 138 -2.68 3.40 10.72
C THR A 138 -1.55 3.65 11.71
N LYS A 139 -1.88 3.68 12.99
CA LYS A 139 -0.93 3.83 14.11
C LYS A 139 -0.87 2.56 14.93
N ASP A 140 0.19 2.44 15.70
CA ASP A 140 0.42 1.29 16.57
C ASP A 140 0.36 -0.04 15.78
N MET A 141 0.89 -0.04 14.56
CA MET A 141 0.88 -1.18 13.67
C MET A 141 1.55 -2.39 14.31
N LEU A 142 0.89 -3.54 14.22
CA LEU A 142 1.40 -4.79 14.73
C LEU A 142 2.48 -5.35 13.81
N THR A 143 3.75 -5.22 14.21
CA THR A 143 4.88 -5.71 13.43
C THR A 143 5.84 -6.52 14.29
N SER A 144 6.53 -7.47 13.67
CA SER A 144 7.59 -8.24 14.33
C SER A 144 8.89 -7.44 14.31
N ILE A 145 9.49 -7.27 15.47
CA ILE A 145 10.83 -6.70 15.60
C ILE A 145 11.88 -7.80 15.78
N PRO A 146 13.12 -7.57 15.36
CA PRO A 146 14.20 -8.55 15.53
C PRO A 146 14.32 -9.01 16.98
N GLY A 147 14.58 -10.31 17.16
CA GLY A 147 14.88 -10.88 18.47
C GLY A 147 16.20 -10.34 19.01
N ILE A 148 16.30 -10.25 20.33
CA ILE A 148 17.52 -9.91 21.05
C ILE A 148 18.13 -11.20 21.60
N ALA A 149 19.46 -11.33 21.57
CA ALA A 149 20.18 -12.45 22.15
C ALA A 149 19.71 -13.85 21.65
N GLY A 150 19.43 -13.99 20.36
CA GLY A 150 19.04 -15.26 19.76
C GLY A 150 17.57 -15.68 19.99
N THR A 151 16.74 -14.80 20.55
CA THR A 151 15.29 -15.03 20.68
C THR A 151 14.57 -14.77 19.35
N VAL A 152 13.45 -15.46 19.12
CA VAL A 152 12.59 -15.22 17.98
C VAL A 152 11.93 -13.84 18.10
N PRO A 153 11.78 -13.12 16.97
CA PRO A 153 11.07 -11.84 16.94
C PRO A 153 9.70 -11.90 17.61
N GLY A 154 9.38 -10.89 18.41
CA GLY A 154 8.08 -10.72 19.02
C GLY A 154 7.25 -9.66 18.33
N LEU A 155 5.93 -9.77 18.45
CA LEU A 155 5.00 -8.77 17.93
C LEU A 155 4.99 -7.54 18.83
N GLN A 156 5.02 -6.35 18.24
CA GLN A 156 4.93 -5.08 18.96
C GLN A 156 4.05 -4.08 18.20
N ASN A 157 3.46 -3.15 18.92
CA ASN A 157 2.76 -2.01 18.37
C ASN A 157 3.78 -0.91 18.03
N VAL A 158 4.37 -1.00 16.86
CA VAL A 158 5.37 -0.04 16.38
C VAL A 158 5.12 0.20 14.89
N GLY A 159 5.18 1.41 14.49
CA GLY A 159 5.00 1.77 13.10
C GLY A 159 3.72 2.55 12.84
N GLU A 160 3.85 3.45 11.92
CA GLU A 160 2.77 4.30 11.44
C GLU A 160 2.83 4.37 9.92
N ILE A 161 1.70 4.11 9.26
CA ILE A 161 1.58 4.17 7.80
C ILE A 161 0.42 5.09 7.45
N ARG A 162 0.66 5.97 6.49
CA ARG A 162 -0.36 6.85 5.94
C ARG A 162 -0.70 6.46 4.50
N ASN A 163 -1.99 6.44 4.21
CA ASN A 163 -2.55 6.38 2.87
C ASN A 163 -3.44 7.61 2.67
N ARG A 164 -3.21 8.38 1.63
CA ARG A 164 -4.05 9.51 1.27
C ARG A 164 -4.25 9.53 -0.24
N GLY A 165 -5.33 10.12 -0.67
CA GLY A 165 -5.60 10.16 -2.08
C GLY A 165 -6.89 10.90 -2.40
N PHE A 166 -7.16 10.95 -3.68
CA PHE A 166 -8.36 11.52 -4.26
C PHE A 166 -9.12 10.43 -5.00
N GLU A 167 -10.41 10.35 -4.77
CA GLU A 167 -11.33 9.47 -5.48
C GLU A 167 -12.36 10.29 -6.23
N LEU A 168 -12.64 9.91 -7.45
CA LEU A 168 -13.68 10.51 -8.28
C LEU A 168 -14.56 9.40 -8.87
N SER A 169 -15.86 9.53 -8.66
CA SER A 169 -16.85 8.78 -9.41
C SER A 169 -17.67 9.76 -10.23
N ALA A 170 -17.81 9.47 -11.52
CA ALA A 170 -18.58 10.28 -12.46
C ALA A 170 -19.48 9.38 -13.30
N SER A 171 -20.72 9.76 -13.51
CA SER A 171 -21.60 9.06 -14.44
C SER A 171 -22.49 10.02 -15.21
N TRP A 172 -22.72 9.66 -16.46
CA TRP A 172 -23.65 10.35 -17.35
C TRP A 172 -24.66 9.36 -17.90
N ASN A 173 -25.94 9.62 -17.76
CA ASN A 173 -27.01 8.77 -18.30
C ASN A 173 -28.00 9.65 -19.08
N ASP A 174 -28.31 9.24 -20.31
CA ASP A 174 -29.27 9.98 -21.13
C ASP A 174 -29.95 9.07 -22.17
N LYS A 175 -30.89 9.64 -22.92
CA LYS A 175 -31.67 8.98 -23.96
C LYS A 175 -31.63 9.81 -25.23
N ILE A 176 -31.65 9.15 -26.39
CA ILE A 176 -31.79 9.77 -27.68
C ILE A 176 -33.05 9.21 -28.33
N GLY A 177 -34.11 10.01 -28.39
CA GLY A 177 -35.42 9.57 -28.83
C GLY A 177 -36.01 8.54 -27.83
N GLU A 178 -36.83 7.63 -28.33
CA GLU A 178 -37.50 6.59 -27.52
C GLU A 178 -36.71 5.28 -27.49
N ASP A 179 -35.88 5.03 -28.50
CA ASP A 179 -35.23 3.74 -28.73
C ASP A 179 -33.84 3.61 -28.13
N TRP A 180 -33.12 4.72 -27.96
CA TRP A 180 -31.73 4.70 -27.51
C TRP A 180 -31.57 5.16 -26.07
N ARG A 181 -30.81 4.40 -25.31
CA ARG A 181 -30.36 4.72 -23.94
C ARG A 181 -28.86 4.60 -23.90
N TYR A 182 -28.17 5.50 -23.26
CA TYR A 182 -26.74 5.37 -23.03
C TYR A 182 -26.35 5.84 -21.64
N GLY A 183 -25.38 5.16 -21.10
CA GLY A 183 -24.75 5.47 -19.82
C GLY A 183 -23.24 5.40 -19.95
N LEU A 184 -22.56 6.39 -19.40
CA LEU A 184 -21.10 6.44 -19.31
C LEU A 184 -20.75 6.58 -17.84
N GLY A 185 -19.89 5.71 -17.34
CA GLY A 185 -19.34 5.77 -15.99
C GLY A 185 -17.81 5.87 -16.03
N ALA A 186 -17.26 6.61 -15.12
CA ALA A 186 -15.81 6.69 -14.90
C ALA A 186 -15.52 6.73 -13.39
N ASN A 187 -14.47 6.06 -12.97
CA ASN A 187 -13.91 6.18 -11.63
C ASN A 187 -12.40 6.35 -11.71
N LEU A 188 -11.85 7.09 -10.76
CA LEU A 188 -10.43 7.32 -10.59
C LEU A 188 -10.13 7.29 -9.10
N SER A 189 -9.09 6.57 -8.69
CA SER A 189 -8.57 6.60 -7.32
C SER A 189 -7.07 6.75 -7.34
N THR A 190 -6.56 7.80 -6.70
CA THR A 190 -5.13 8.04 -6.50
C THR A 190 -4.71 7.54 -5.11
N ILE A 191 -3.46 7.11 -4.97
CA ILE A 191 -2.94 6.57 -3.70
C ILE A 191 -1.52 7.11 -3.47
N ASP A 192 -1.33 7.84 -2.35
CA ASP A 192 -0.02 8.19 -1.81
C ASP A 192 0.17 7.40 -0.50
N ASN A 193 0.93 6.31 -0.58
CA ASN A 193 1.29 5.47 0.56
C ASN A 193 2.65 5.86 1.10
N LYS A 194 2.76 6.04 2.42
CA LYS A 194 4.02 6.37 3.08
C LYS A 194 4.12 5.77 4.47
N VAL A 195 5.23 5.11 4.75
CA VAL A 195 5.64 4.72 6.09
C VAL A 195 6.12 5.96 6.83
N LEU A 196 5.44 6.36 7.90
CA LEU A 196 5.75 7.57 8.67
C LEU A 196 6.75 7.29 9.79
N SER A 197 6.65 6.12 10.43
CA SER A 197 7.60 5.67 11.45
C SER A 197 7.66 4.15 11.53
N LEU A 198 8.78 3.65 12.00
CA LEU A 198 9.02 2.27 12.40
C LEU A 198 9.61 2.25 13.82
N VAL A 199 10.25 1.15 14.20
CA VAL A 199 10.93 1.00 15.52
C VAL A 199 11.94 2.13 15.75
N ASN A 200 12.73 2.44 14.76
CA ASN A 200 13.64 3.58 14.66
C ASN A 200 13.95 3.87 13.19
N LYS A 201 14.63 4.99 12.90
CA LYS A 201 14.91 5.43 11.53
C LYS A 201 15.78 4.48 10.72
N ASP A 202 16.65 3.74 11.37
CA ASP A 202 17.58 2.83 10.71
C ASP A 202 16.98 1.42 10.55
N TYR A 203 15.82 1.18 11.18
CA TYR A 203 15.15 -0.10 11.12
C TYR A 203 14.43 -0.29 9.79
N ASN A 204 14.74 -1.40 9.15
CA ASN A 204 14.15 -1.76 7.86
C ASN A 204 13.64 -3.21 7.91
N ILE A 205 12.48 -3.45 7.35
CA ILE A 205 11.97 -4.80 7.14
C ILE A 205 12.31 -5.19 5.70
N ILE A 206 13.03 -6.29 5.53
CA ILE A 206 13.48 -6.79 4.23
C ILE A 206 12.81 -8.13 3.97
N SER A 207 12.17 -8.26 2.81
CA SER A 207 11.54 -9.50 2.34
C SER A 207 11.81 -9.67 0.85
N GLY A 208 12.79 -10.50 0.51
CA GLY A 208 13.25 -10.64 -0.89
C GLY A 208 13.70 -9.30 -1.48
N PRO A 209 13.13 -8.87 -2.62
CA PRO A 209 13.45 -7.59 -3.24
C PRO A 209 12.75 -6.40 -2.58
N SER A 210 11.78 -6.67 -1.69
CA SER A 210 10.96 -5.63 -1.06
C SER A 210 11.55 -5.15 0.25
N ARG A 211 11.41 -3.86 0.51
CA ARG A 211 11.84 -3.20 1.73
C ARG A 211 10.74 -2.32 2.29
N VAL A 212 10.65 -2.25 3.61
CA VAL A 212 9.83 -1.27 4.33
C VAL A 212 10.76 -0.40 5.14
N SER A 213 10.74 0.90 4.88
CA SER A 213 11.59 1.90 5.54
C SER A 213 10.80 3.17 5.79
N GLU A 214 11.16 3.91 6.83
CA GLU A 214 10.58 5.22 7.10
C GLU A 214 10.81 6.18 5.93
N GLY A 215 9.77 6.89 5.52
CA GLY A 215 9.82 7.87 4.43
C GLY A 215 9.45 7.33 3.05
N TYR A 216 9.36 6.03 2.87
CA TYR A 216 9.08 5.35 1.59
C TYR A 216 7.69 4.69 1.58
N PRO A 217 7.16 4.31 0.40
CA PRO A 217 5.98 3.44 0.30
C PRO A 217 6.25 2.07 0.93
N ILE A 218 5.20 1.42 1.44
CA ILE A 218 5.35 0.08 2.00
C ILE A 218 5.72 -0.94 0.92
N GLY A 219 6.75 -1.73 1.18
CA GLY A 219 7.14 -2.83 0.28
C GLY A 219 7.79 -2.38 -1.03
N TYR A 220 8.32 -1.17 -1.10
CA TYR A 220 9.04 -0.71 -2.29
C TYR A 220 10.21 -1.63 -2.65
N PHE A 221 10.54 -1.70 -3.94
CA PHE A 221 11.66 -2.49 -4.40
C PHE A 221 12.96 -1.74 -4.19
N TYR A 222 13.94 -2.44 -3.61
CA TYR A 222 15.21 -1.87 -3.19
C TYR A 222 16.37 -2.65 -3.79
N GLY A 223 17.24 -1.96 -4.48
CA GLY A 223 18.39 -2.55 -5.15
C GLY A 223 19.24 -1.52 -5.86
N TYR A 224 20.15 -1.99 -6.70
CA TYR A 224 20.98 -1.14 -7.54
C TYR A 224 20.19 -0.64 -8.76
N LYS A 225 20.30 0.65 -9.05
CA LYS A 225 19.76 1.21 -10.29
C LYS A 225 20.71 0.85 -11.43
N VAL A 226 20.16 0.20 -12.46
CA VAL A 226 20.92 -0.16 -13.66
C VAL A 226 20.93 1.01 -14.62
N GLU A 227 22.12 1.38 -15.13
CA GLU A 227 22.31 2.39 -16.17
C GLU A 227 22.53 1.79 -17.56
N GLY A 228 22.96 0.55 -17.62
CA GLY A 228 23.24 -0.15 -18.86
C GLY A 228 24.06 -1.42 -18.65
N VAL A 229 24.82 -1.77 -19.66
CA VAL A 229 25.73 -2.92 -19.68
C VAL A 229 27.10 -2.43 -20.05
N TYR A 230 28.16 -2.90 -19.37
CA TYR A 230 29.54 -2.58 -19.74
C TYR A 230 29.84 -3.09 -21.15
N GLN A 231 30.25 -2.18 -22.04
CA GLN A 231 30.46 -2.51 -23.45
C GLN A 231 31.84 -3.09 -23.73
N ASN A 232 32.89 -2.59 -23.08
CA ASN A 232 34.27 -3.01 -23.24
C ASN A 232 35.09 -2.70 -21.98
N GLU A 233 36.36 -3.05 -21.96
CA GLU A 233 37.28 -2.84 -20.86
C GLU A 233 37.54 -1.33 -20.56
N ASP A 234 37.50 -0.46 -21.57
CA ASP A 234 37.63 0.98 -21.37
C ASP A 234 36.39 1.56 -20.67
N ASP A 235 35.19 1.09 -21.01
CA ASP A 235 33.94 1.49 -20.30
C ASP A 235 34.01 1.10 -18.81
N ILE A 236 34.52 -0.10 -18.49
CA ILE A 236 34.78 -0.48 -17.10
C ILE A 236 35.80 0.43 -16.44
N ARG A 237 36.92 0.71 -17.12
CA ARG A 237 37.99 1.52 -16.57
C ARG A 237 37.60 2.95 -16.24
N PHE A 238 36.73 3.56 -17.05
CA PHE A 238 36.25 4.94 -16.88
C PHE A 238 34.98 5.07 -16.08
N SER A 239 34.37 3.95 -15.62
CA SER A 239 33.19 3.93 -14.76
C SER A 239 33.60 3.91 -13.28
N PRO A 240 32.63 4.19 -12.36
CA PRO A 240 32.83 3.99 -10.93
C PRO A 240 33.33 2.58 -10.62
N ILE A 241 34.24 2.45 -9.66
CA ILE A 241 34.83 1.15 -9.28
C ILE A 241 33.76 0.26 -8.67
N ASN A 242 33.48 -0.87 -9.29
CA ASN A 242 32.55 -1.84 -8.71
C ASN A 242 33.20 -2.57 -7.54
N SER A 243 32.76 -2.27 -6.32
CA SER A 243 33.26 -2.91 -5.09
C SER A 243 32.35 -4.06 -4.62
N VAL A 244 31.26 -4.33 -5.33
CA VAL A 244 30.30 -5.41 -5.00
C VAL A 244 30.74 -6.75 -5.61
N GLY A 245 31.45 -6.71 -6.73
CA GLY A 245 31.94 -7.89 -7.41
C GLY A 245 32.86 -7.55 -8.59
N SER A 246 33.52 -8.59 -9.12
CA SER A 246 34.29 -8.45 -10.37
C SER A 246 33.33 -8.26 -11.53
N VAL A 247 33.67 -7.38 -12.46
CA VAL A 247 32.87 -7.08 -13.66
C VAL A 247 33.67 -7.33 -14.92
N THR A 248 32.97 -7.74 -15.96
CA THR A 248 33.49 -7.97 -17.32
C THR A 248 32.54 -7.30 -18.33
N PRO A 249 32.99 -7.06 -19.57
CA PRO A 249 32.08 -6.63 -20.61
C PRO A 249 30.87 -7.56 -20.74
N GLY A 250 29.67 -6.98 -20.79
CA GLY A 250 28.41 -7.72 -20.77
C GLY A 250 27.71 -7.77 -19.40
N ASP A 251 28.39 -7.40 -18.31
CA ASP A 251 27.78 -7.28 -17.00
C ASP A 251 27.00 -5.98 -16.81
N LEU A 252 26.08 -5.96 -15.86
CA LEU A 252 25.26 -4.80 -15.55
C LEU A 252 26.10 -3.66 -14.96
N LYS A 253 25.93 -2.46 -15.51
CA LYS A 253 26.50 -1.21 -15.02
C LYS A 253 25.51 -0.54 -14.07
N PHE A 254 25.93 -0.34 -12.82
CA PHE A 254 25.10 0.27 -11.78
C PHE A 254 25.43 1.77 -11.64
N ALA A 255 24.43 2.54 -11.22
CA ALA A 255 24.56 3.94 -10.90
C ALA A 255 25.32 4.14 -9.58
N ASP A 256 26.26 5.07 -9.56
CA ASP A 256 26.88 5.62 -8.36
C ASP A 256 25.93 6.69 -7.79
N VAL A 257 25.08 6.27 -6.83
CA VAL A 257 24.00 7.12 -6.31
C VAL A 257 24.52 8.16 -5.34
N ASP A 258 25.55 7.85 -4.57
CA ASP A 258 26.14 8.76 -3.59
C ASP A 258 27.28 9.62 -4.18
N GLY A 259 27.71 9.36 -5.43
CA GLY A 259 28.68 10.14 -6.18
C GLY A 259 30.11 10.01 -5.66
N ASN A 260 30.44 8.91 -4.97
CA ASN A 260 31.75 8.72 -4.37
C ASN A 260 32.79 8.04 -5.29
N GLY A 261 32.40 7.69 -6.52
CA GLY A 261 33.26 7.03 -7.53
C GLY A 261 33.37 5.51 -7.32
N LYS A 262 32.55 4.91 -6.47
CA LYS A 262 32.55 3.48 -6.19
C LYS A 262 31.13 2.95 -6.06
N ILE A 263 30.86 1.77 -6.60
CA ILE A 263 29.60 1.06 -6.39
C ILE A 263 29.73 0.18 -5.15
N THR A 264 28.92 0.47 -4.14
CA THR A 264 28.89 -0.20 -2.84
C THR A 264 27.44 -0.51 -2.44
N ASP A 265 27.23 -1.11 -1.27
CA ASP A 265 25.86 -1.30 -0.73
C ASP A 265 25.11 0.02 -0.46
N ASN A 266 25.83 1.14 -0.36
CA ASN A 266 25.23 2.46 -0.17
C ASN A 266 24.56 3.02 -1.45
N ASP A 267 24.89 2.47 -2.62
CA ASP A 267 24.30 2.84 -3.91
C ASP A 267 22.98 2.14 -4.19
N ARG A 268 22.55 1.28 -3.28
CA ARG A 268 21.21 0.73 -3.35
C ARG A 268 20.18 1.79 -3.02
N THR A 269 19.15 1.86 -3.84
CA THR A 269 18.07 2.84 -3.71
C THR A 269 16.70 2.19 -4.01
N MET A 270 15.65 2.99 -3.91
CA MET A 270 14.34 2.57 -4.41
C MET A 270 14.41 2.44 -5.94
N ILE A 271 14.13 1.23 -6.44
CA ILE A 271 14.15 0.91 -7.87
C ILE A 271 12.76 0.62 -8.43
N GLY A 272 11.73 0.60 -7.60
CA GLY A 272 10.36 0.41 -8.03
C GLY A 272 9.36 0.51 -6.86
N ASN A 273 8.10 0.74 -7.20
CA ASN A 273 7.00 0.88 -6.27
C ASN A 273 5.85 -0.08 -6.63
N PRO A 274 5.49 -1.04 -5.76
CA PRO A 274 4.34 -1.91 -6.02
C PRO A 274 2.99 -1.20 -5.86
N THR A 275 2.96 -0.04 -5.17
CA THR A 275 1.73 0.75 -4.99
C THR A 275 1.50 1.62 -6.23
N PRO A 276 0.33 1.52 -6.87
CA PRO A 276 0.04 2.35 -8.04
C PRO A 276 -0.11 3.83 -7.68
N ASP A 277 0.18 4.71 -8.62
CA ASP A 277 -0.13 6.13 -8.53
C ASP A 277 -1.64 6.35 -8.60
N PHE A 278 -2.31 5.63 -9.50
CA PHE A 278 -3.76 5.64 -9.60
C PHE A 278 -4.32 4.37 -10.25
N THR A 279 -5.58 4.10 -9.93
CA THR A 279 -6.43 3.11 -10.59
C THR A 279 -7.60 3.82 -11.25
N TYR A 280 -8.07 3.28 -12.37
CA TYR A 280 -9.19 3.87 -13.10
C TYR A 280 -10.10 2.79 -13.68
N GLY A 281 -11.35 3.15 -13.89
CA GLY A 281 -12.34 2.32 -14.56
C GLY A 281 -13.25 3.15 -15.43
N PHE A 282 -13.71 2.55 -16.52
CA PHE A 282 -14.73 3.10 -17.40
C PHE A 282 -15.81 2.06 -17.63
N ASN A 283 -17.04 2.50 -17.62
CA ASN A 283 -18.21 1.70 -17.92
C ASN A 283 -19.02 2.39 -19.02
N VAL A 284 -19.37 1.64 -20.05
CA VAL A 284 -20.23 2.10 -21.15
C VAL A 284 -21.42 1.17 -21.27
N ASN A 285 -22.62 1.72 -21.13
CA ASN A 285 -23.88 1.03 -21.30
C ASN A 285 -24.62 1.61 -22.49
N LEU A 286 -24.96 0.80 -23.48
CA LEU A 286 -25.74 1.20 -24.65
C LEU A 286 -26.96 0.29 -24.75
N GLY A 287 -28.13 0.87 -24.81
CA GLY A 287 -29.37 0.16 -25.04
C GLY A 287 -30.06 0.65 -26.30
N TRP A 288 -30.44 -0.24 -27.19
CA TRP A 288 -31.24 0.04 -28.35
C TRP A 288 -32.39 -0.94 -28.42
N LYS A 289 -33.61 -0.43 -28.24
CA LYS A 289 -34.83 -1.25 -28.15
C LYS A 289 -34.66 -2.39 -27.15
N ASN A 290 -34.55 -3.62 -27.59
CA ASN A 290 -34.43 -4.84 -26.79
C ASN A 290 -32.97 -5.37 -26.73
N LEU A 291 -32.01 -4.60 -27.24
CA LEU A 291 -30.59 -4.96 -27.21
C LEU A 291 -29.86 -4.07 -26.22
N ASP A 292 -29.05 -4.68 -25.37
CA ASP A 292 -28.19 -4.00 -24.43
C ASP A 292 -26.74 -4.45 -24.63
N LEU A 293 -25.82 -3.49 -24.61
CA LEU A 293 -24.39 -3.69 -24.64
C LEU A 293 -23.77 -3.01 -23.44
N THR A 294 -23.00 -3.74 -22.66
CA THR A 294 -22.20 -3.21 -21.57
C THR A 294 -20.72 -3.51 -21.82
N VAL A 295 -19.87 -2.49 -21.66
CA VAL A 295 -18.43 -2.62 -21.74
C VAL A 295 -17.83 -2.04 -20.48
N ASP A 296 -17.08 -2.86 -19.73
CA ASP A 296 -16.34 -2.47 -18.54
C ASP A 296 -14.84 -2.55 -18.83
N MET A 297 -14.13 -1.48 -18.48
CA MET A 297 -12.68 -1.39 -18.58
C MET A 297 -12.11 -0.95 -17.26
N MET A 298 -11.01 -1.56 -16.84
CA MET A 298 -10.25 -1.15 -15.68
C MET A 298 -8.76 -1.13 -15.98
N GLY A 299 -8.03 -0.29 -15.27
CA GLY A 299 -6.60 -0.21 -15.40
C GLY A 299 -5.93 0.30 -14.13
N VAL A 300 -4.65 0.05 -14.06
CA VAL A 300 -3.75 0.45 -12.99
C VAL A 300 -2.55 1.12 -13.63
N TYR A 301 -2.06 2.19 -13.05
CA TYR A 301 -0.91 2.93 -13.56
C TYR A 301 0.09 3.26 -12.45
N GLY A 302 1.38 3.26 -12.79
CA GLY A 302 2.46 3.73 -11.94
C GLY A 302 3.03 2.69 -10.98
N ASN A 303 2.50 1.45 -10.97
CA ASN A 303 3.08 0.38 -10.16
C ASN A 303 4.05 -0.48 -10.97
N GLU A 304 5.08 -0.97 -10.28
CA GLU A 304 6.00 -1.97 -10.79
C GLU A 304 5.74 -3.32 -10.15
N ILE A 305 6.05 -4.38 -10.90
CA ILE A 305 5.88 -5.76 -10.46
C ILE A 305 7.24 -6.47 -10.49
N TYR A 306 7.64 -7.03 -9.35
CA TYR A 306 8.81 -7.89 -9.29
C TYR A 306 8.57 -9.18 -10.07
N ARG A 307 9.36 -9.36 -11.11
CA ARG A 307 9.30 -10.52 -11.98
C ARG A 307 10.22 -11.62 -11.47
N ASN A 308 9.66 -12.69 -10.88
CA ASN A 308 10.42 -13.82 -10.35
C ASN A 308 10.07 -15.13 -11.08
N TRP A 309 10.28 -15.15 -12.38
CA TRP A 309 9.98 -16.34 -13.21
C TRP A 309 11.15 -16.69 -14.14
N GLY A 310 12.35 -16.52 -13.66
CA GLY A 310 13.58 -16.97 -14.31
C GLY A 310 14.03 -18.30 -13.74
N SER A 311 14.54 -19.21 -14.56
CA SER A 311 15.31 -20.35 -14.10
C SER A 311 16.78 -19.95 -14.01
N SER A 312 17.44 -20.24 -12.90
CA SER A 312 18.89 -20.13 -12.73
C SER A 312 19.64 -21.36 -13.24
N SER A 313 18.94 -22.38 -13.74
CA SER A 313 19.53 -23.62 -14.23
C SER A 313 19.76 -23.57 -15.73
N TYR A 314 21.01 -23.58 -16.15
CA TYR A 314 21.40 -23.62 -17.58
C TYR A 314 20.97 -24.91 -18.31
N ALA A 315 20.67 -25.97 -17.59
CA ALA A 315 20.40 -27.30 -18.17
C ALA A 315 18.91 -27.52 -18.54
N GLN A 316 18.00 -26.68 -18.06
CA GLN A 316 16.55 -26.89 -18.20
C GLN A 316 15.79 -25.65 -18.70
N LEU A 317 16.43 -24.84 -19.53
CA LEU A 317 15.89 -23.52 -19.87
C LEU A 317 15.02 -23.59 -21.14
N ASN A 318 13.78 -23.18 -20.94
CA ASN A 318 12.97 -22.68 -22.03
C ASN A 318 13.18 -21.16 -22.07
N TYR A 319 14.07 -20.71 -22.97
CA TYR A 319 14.42 -19.31 -23.12
C TYR A 319 13.24 -18.53 -23.69
N ARG A 320 13.03 -17.31 -23.19
CA ARG A 320 12.07 -16.35 -23.73
C ARG A 320 12.68 -15.58 -24.88
N THR A 321 11.81 -15.08 -25.74
CA THR A 321 12.22 -14.22 -26.88
C THR A 321 12.95 -12.95 -26.42
N GLU A 322 12.65 -12.43 -25.22
CA GLU A 322 13.35 -11.29 -24.63
C GLU A 322 14.85 -11.51 -24.45
N GLN A 323 15.27 -12.77 -24.21
CA GLN A 323 16.68 -13.13 -24.05
C GLN A 323 17.48 -13.08 -25.37
N LEU A 324 16.81 -12.93 -26.50
CA LEU A 324 17.47 -12.62 -27.76
C LEU A 324 18.10 -11.21 -27.75
N ASN A 325 17.58 -10.32 -26.89
CA ASN A 325 18.09 -8.96 -26.72
C ASN A 325 19.20 -8.86 -25.69
N ARG A 326 19.78 -9.99 -25.22
CA ARG A 326 20.94 -9.97 -24.34
C ARG A 326 22.16 -9.35 -25.04
N TRP A 327 23.12 -8.90 -24.25
CA TRP A 327 24.40 -8.44 -24.81
C TRP A 327 25.11 -9.54 -25.61
N HIS A 328 25.60 -9.22 -26.79
CA HIS A 328 26.30 -10.12 -27.74
C HIS A 328 27.69 -9.58 -28.14
N GLY A 329 28.09 -8.45 -27.62
CA GLY A 329 29.29 -7.73 -27.93
C GLY A 329 29.07 -6.23 -27.94
N GLU A 330 30.14 -5.47 -28.13
CA GLU A 330 30.12 -4.02 -28.11
C GLU A 330 29.07 -3.43 -29.05
N GLY A 331 28.28 -2.46 -28.56
CA GLY A 331 27.17 -1.83 -29.27
C GLY A 331 25.83 -2.55 -29.14
N THR A 332 25.73 -3.62 -28.35
CA THR A 332 24.49 -4.32 -28.03
C THR A 332 24.13 -4.18 -26.54
N SER A 333 22.86 -4.42 -26.17
CA SER A 333 22.41 -4.30 -24.79
C SER A 333 21.48 -5.45 -24.42
#